data_a8cde9793774dba62c6a3bbe6570c92c
#
_entry.id   a8cde9793774dba62c6a3bbe6570c92c
#
_cell.length_a   1.000
_cell.length_b   1.000
_cell.length_c   1.000
_cell.angle_alpha   90.00
_cell.angle_beta   90.00
_cell.angle_gamma   90.00
#
_symmetry.space_group_name_H-M   'P 1'
#
loop_
_entity.id
_entity.type
_entity.pdbx_description
1 polymer ?
#
loop_
_entity_poly.entity_id
_entity_poly.type
_entity_poly.pdbx_seq_one_letter_code
_entity_poly.pdbx_strand_id
1 'polypeptide(L)'
;VTGYSQGGAVALGVTRMIEENYHQENEWSVRKLYAGAGPYDPAGTYLFSMERNEMGIPAAIPLIVMGLNDAYDLGFTLDEFFLEPLLSNYEDWVGSKEYTVGQINQLMGSTIMSELMTEDALTLDSPQADMLYEVLLWNSNVGYDLQAPAYFLHSLEDEVVPLLNSINLEEQMPDKEEKTFDFDYYGSHMEASVPFVQYVYQDL
;
A
#
# COMPACT_ATOMS: atom_id res chain seq x y z
N VAL A 1 14.19 5.69 -10.85
CA VAL A 1 13.34 4.63 -10.27
C VAL A 1 11.90 4.92 -10.64
N THR A 2 11.11 3.90 -10.99
CA THR A 2 9.69 4.08 -11.35
C THR A 2 8.84 2.91 -10.87
N GLY A 3 7.58 3.18 -10.55
CA GLY A 3 6.59 2.17 -10.18
C GLY A 3 5.18 2.72 -10.08
N TYR A 4 4.18 1.86 -10.32
CA TYR A 4 2.76 2.18 -10.22
C TYR A 4 2.07 1.22 -9.26
N SER A 5 1.03 1.66 -8.54
CA SER A 5 0.30 0.86 -7.56
C SER A 5 1.25 0.36 -6.46
N GLN A 6 1.25 -0.91 -6.11
CA GLN A 6 2.24 -1.50 -5.19
C GLN A 6 3.68 -1.16 -5.61
N GLY A 7 3.96 -1.15 -6.93
CA GLY A 7 5.26 -0.73 -7.48
C GLY A 7 5.62 0.72 -7.16
N GLY A 8 4.66 1.61 -6.99
CA GLY A 8 4.87 3.00 -6.56
C GLY A 8 5.42 3.08 -5.14
N ALA A 9 4.82 2.35 -4.20
CA ALA A 9 5.33 2.27 -2.83
C ALA A 9 6.72 1.60 -2.77
N VAL A 10 6.92 0.53 -3.54
CA VAL A 10 8.23 -0.13 -3.67
C VAL A 10 9.28 0.82 -4.26
N ALA A 11 8.93 1.60 -5.29
CA ALA A 11 9.84 2.56 -5.91
C ALA A 11 10.31 3.63 -4.91
N LEU A 12 9.38 4.17 -4.09
CA LEU A 12 9.72 5.11 -3.03
C LEU A 12 10.59 4.44 -1.94
N GLY A 13 10.22 3.25 -1.48
CA GLY A 13 11.00 2.50 -0.50
C GLY A 13 12.42 2.15 -0.98
N VAL A 14 12.58 1.78 -2.25
CA VAL A 14 13.90 1.55 -2.86
C VAL A 14 14.70 2.85 -2.95
N THR A 15 14.06 3.96 -3.30
CA THR A 15 14.72 5.28 -3.32
C THR A 15 15.23 5.65 -1.93
N ARG A 16 14.37 5.52 -0.91
CA ARG A 16 14.75 5.72 0.49
C ARG A 16 15.92 4.83 0.90
N MET A 17 15.89 3.56 0.58
CA MET A 17 16.98 2.63 0.90
C MET A 17 18.30 3.05 0.25
N ILE A 18 18.27 3.54 -1.00
CA ILE A 18 19.46 4.04 -1.69
C ILE A 18 19.98 5.30 -1.01
N GLU A 19 19.11 6.24 -0.67
CA GLU A 19 19.51 7.50 -0.02
C GLU A 19 20.07 7.28 1.40
N GLU A 20 19.47 6.40 2.18
CA GLU A 20 19.89 6.11 3.55
C GLU A 20 21.20 5.31 3.62
N ASN A 21 21.42 4.35 2.72
CA ASN A 21 22.50 3.36 2.88
C ASN A 21 23.63 3.49 1.85
N TYR A 22 23.36 4.02 0.65
CA TYR A 22 24.34 3.99 -0.45
C TYR A 22 24.80 5.38 -0.92
N HIS A 23 24.12 6.43 -0.54
CA HIS A 23 24.49 7.80 -0.94
C HIS A 23 25.83 8.25 -0.30
N GLN A 24 26.11 7.82 0.93
CA GLN A 24 27.31 8.23 1.67
C GLN A 24 28.62 7.71 1.06
N GLU A 25 28.57 6.63 0.31
CA GLU A 25 29.74 6.04 -0.35
C GLU A 25 29.94 6.53 -1.79
N ASN A 26 29.13 7.50 -2.26
CA ASN A 26 29.09 8.01 -3.65
C ASN A 26 28.91 6.95 -4.75
N GLU A 27 28.43 5.76 -4.37
CA GLU A 27 28.28 4.67 -5.34
C GLU A 27 26.95 4.76 -6.10
N TRP A 28 25.87 5.22 -5.45
CA TRP A 28 24.53 5.26 -6.03
C TRP A 28 23.80 6.55 -5.70
N SER A 29 23.11 7.08 -6.69
CA SER A 29 22.16 8.19 -6.50
C SER A 29 20.92 7.98 -7.35
N VAL A 30 19.76 8.39 -6.85
CA VAL A 30 18.53 8.38 -7.62
C VAL A 30 18.41 9.71 -8.35
N ARG A 31 18.45 9.67 -9.68
CA ARG A 31 18.31 10.87 -10.51
C ARG A 31 16.91 11.47 -10.43
N LYS A 32 15.88 10.61 -10.45
CA LYS A 32 14.48 10.98 -10.28
C LYS A 32 13.64 9.76 -9.90
N LEU A 33 12.67 9.97 -9.03
CA LEU A 33 11.62 9.02 -8.69
C LEU A 33 10.34 9.34 -9.45
N TYR A 34 9.71 8.32 -10.01
CA TYR A 34 8.34 8.39 -10.53
C TYR A 34 7.52 7.32 -9.82
N ALA A 35 6.53 7.73 -9.07
CA ALA A 35 5.71 6.83 -8.29
C ALA A 35 4.22 7.18 -8.45
N GLY A 36 3.43 6.25 -9.00
CA GLY A 36 2.00 6.46 -9.25
C GLY A 36 1.13 5.61 -8.34
N ALA A 37 0.08 6.21 -7.76
CA ALA A 37 -1.01 5.54 -7.04
C ALA A 37 -0.56 4.45 -6.08
N GLY A 38 0.51 4.71 -5.32
CA GLY A 38 1.08 3.73 -4.39
C GLY A 38 0.47 3.76 -3.00
N PRO A 39 0.39 2.61 -2.31
CA PRO A 39 0.02 2.55 -0.90
C PRO A 39 1.19 2.99 -0.01
N TYR A 40 1.44 4.31 0.01
CA TYR A 40 2.59 4.91 0.73
C TYR A 40 2.37 4.96 2.24
N ASP A 41 1.12 4.93 2.67
CA ASP A 41 0.67 4.94 4.06
C ASP A 41 -0.23 3.73 4.36
N PRO A 42 0.35 2.53 4.55
CA PRO A 42 -0.44 1.34 4.82
C PRO A 42 -1.18 1.41 6.16
N ALA A 43 -0.63 2.06 7.18
CA ALA A 43 -1.31 2.26 8.46
C ALA A 43 -2.52 3.20 8.33
N GLY A 44 -2.36 4.32 7.64
CA GLY A 44 -3.48 5.23 7.34
C GLY A 44 -4.54 4.56 6.45
N THR A 45 -4.14 3.72 5.50
CA THR A 45 -5.07 2.92 4.67
C THR A 45 -5.88 1.96 5.53
N TYR A 46 -5.25 1.29 6.49
CA TYR A 46 -5.94 0.37 7.41
C TYR A 46 -7.00 1.11 8.24
N LEU A 47 -6.63 2.21 8.90
CA LEU A 47 -7.56 3.04 9.67
C LEU A 47 -8.72 3.58 8.82
N PHE A 48 -8.43 4.07 7.64
CA PHE A 48 -9.44 4.57 6.70
C PHE A 48 -10.44 3.48 6.29
N SER A 49 -9.95 2.27 6.02
CA SER A 49 -10.81 1.14 5.66
C SER A 49 -11.66 0.66 6.85
N MET A 50 -11.11 0.68 8.07
CA MET A 50 -11.85 0.38 9.31
C MET A 50 -12.98 1.39 9.53
N GLU A 51 -12.70 2.69 9.44
CA GLU A 51 -13.69 3.77 9.64
C GLU A 51 -14.84 3.67 8.62
N ARG A 52 -14.53 3.35 7.37
CA ARG A 52 -15.52 3.18 6.31
C ARG A 52 -16.20 1.81 6.34
N ASN A 53 -15.64 0.86 7.06
CA ASN A 53 -16.04 -0.55 7.04
C ASN A 53 -16.04 -1.14 5.60
N GLU A 54 -15.14 -0.67 4.74
CA GLU A 54 -15.10 -1.06 3.33
C GLU A 54 -13.66 -1.04 2.79
N MET A 55 -13.36 -2.00 1.91
CA MET A 55 -12.10 -2.06 1.19
C MET A 55 -12.31 -2.41 -0.28
N GLY A 56 -11.73 -1.61 -1.20
CA GLY A 56 -11.90 -1.77 -2.65
C GLY A 56 -11.32 -3.09 -3.19
N ILE A 57 -10.24 -3.59 -2.58
CA ILE A 57 -9.63 -4.90 -2.90
C ILE A 57 -9.51 -5.74 -1.63
N PRO A 58 -10.56 -6.45 -1.21
CA PRO A 58 -10.55 -7.24 0.02
C PRO A 58 -9.47 -8.34 0.04
N ALA A 59 -9.07 -8.90 -1.09
CA ALA A 59 -7.96 -9.86 -1.18
C ALA A 59 -6.60 -9.28 -0.72
N ALA A 60 -6.44 -7.95 -0.70
CA ALA A 60 -5.24 -7.32 -0.16
C ALA A 60 -5.10 -7.57 1.36
N ILE A 61 -6.21 -7.69 2.09
CA ILE A 61 -6.19 -7.87 3.55
C ILE A 61 -5.38 -9.11 3.95
N PRO A 62 -5.76 -10.35 3.54
CA PRO A 62 -5.02 -11.54 3.93
C PRO A 62 -3.60 -11.57 3.36
N LEU A 63 -3.38 -11.01 2.16
CA LEU A 63 -2.04 -10.94 1.56
C LEU A 63 -1.11 -10.03 2.37
N ILE A 64 -1.60 -8.88 2.87
CA ILE A 64 -0.82 -7.95 3.67
C ILE A 64 -0.60 -8.51 5.07
N VAL A 65 -1.66 -8.91 5.78
CA VAL A 65 -1.58 -9.37 7.17
C VAL A 65 -0.66 -10.59 7.29
N MET A 66 -0.89 -11.62 6.46
CA MET A 66 -0.07 -12.84 6.53
C MET A 66 1.29 -12.67 5.88
N GLY A 67 1.42 -11.79 4.88
CA GLY A 67 2.73 -11.43 4.32
C GLY A 67 3.62 -10.70 5.34
N LEU A 68 3.06 -9.82 6.15
CA LEU A 68 3.77 -9.18 7.26
C LEU A 68 4.07 -10.17 8.39
N ASN A 69 3.12 -11.07 8.70
CA ASN A 69 3.34 -12.15 9.66
C ASN A 69 4.58 -12.98 9.30
N ASP A 70 4.68 -13.40 8.05
CA ASP A 70 5.81 -14.17 7.55
C ASP A 70 7.11 -13.37 7.53
N ALA A 71 7.05 -12.10 7.09
CA ALA A 71 8.24 -11.26 6.95
C ALA A 71 8.88 -10.87 8.28
N TYR A 72 8.07 -10.72 9.33
CA TYR A 72 8.52 -10.24 10.65
C TYR A 72 8.45 -11.30 11.75
N ASP A 73 8.03 -12.55 11.43
CA ASP A 73 7.87 -13.67 12.38
C ASP A 73 6.98 -13.28 13.57
N LEU A 74 5.80 -12.71 13.27
CA LEU A 74 4.90 -12.14 14.29
C LEU A 74 4.13 -13.21 15.06
N GLY A 75 4.01 -14.41 14.51
CA GLY A 75 3.31 -15.55 15.16
C GLY A 75 1.78 -15.43 15.12
N PHE A 76 1.22 -14.63 14.19
CA PHE A 76 -0.22 -14.50 14.02
C PHE A 76 -0.88 -15.79 13.53
N THR A 77 -2.09 -16.03 14.00
CA THR A 77 -2.98 -17.09 13.50
C THR A 77 -4.12 -16.48 12.67
N LEU A 78 -4.70 -17.25 11.76
CA LEU A 78 -5.73 -16.74 10.85
C LEU A 78 -6.99 -16.28 11.61
N ASP A 79 -7.39 -17.00 12.64
CA ASP A 79 -8.60 -16.76 13.45
C ASP A 79 -8.51 -15.51 14.34
N GLU A 80 -7.30 -14.97 14.54
CA GLU A 80 -7.13 -13.67 15.20
C GLU A 80 -7.58 -12.50 14.33
N PHE A 81 -7.54 -12.68 12.99
CA PHE A 81 -7.82 -11.60 12.04
C PHE A 81 -9.03 -11.84 11.16
N PHE A 82 -9.33 -13.08 10.79
CA PHE A 82 -10.27 -13.38 9.70
C PHE A 82 -11.50 -14.16 10.16
N LEU A 83 -12.60 -13.87 9.48
CA LEU A 83 -13.87 -14.58 9.60
C LEU A 83 -14.08 -15.56 8.43
N GLU A 84 -15.14 -16.37 8.51
CA GLU A 84 -15.60 -17.19 7.39
C GLU A 84 -16.16 -16.31 6.26
N PRO A 85 -16.01 -16.66 4.98
CA PRO A 85 -15.44 -17.94 4.52
C PRO A 85 -13.91 -17.96 4.36
N LEU A 86 -13.22 -16.81 4.56
CA LEU A 86 -11.78 -16.71 4.35
C LEU A 86 -11.00 -17.63 5.29
N LEU A 87 -11.38 -17.69 6.57
CA LEU A 87 -10.71 -18.51 7.58
C LEU A 87 -10.56 -19.97 7.15
N SER A 88 -11.64 -20.62 6.71
CA SER A 88 -11.62 -22.03 6.31
C SER A 88 -10.98 -22.28 4.94
N ASN A 89 -10.87 -21.27 4.10
CA ASN A 89 -10.40 -21.43 2.71
C ASN A 89 -9.06 -20.74 2.43
N TYR A 90 -8.42 -20.18 3.43
CA TYR A 90 -7.18 -19.39 3.25
C TYR A 90 -6.11 -20.17 2.48
N GLU A 91 -5.83 -21.42 2.88
CA GLU A 91 -4.79 -22.24 2.24
C GLU A 91 -5.10 -22.55 0.78
N ASP A 92 -6.38 -22.75 0.44
CA ASP A 92 -6.81 -22.98 -0.94
C ASP A 92 -6.76 -21.69 -1.76
N TRP A 93 -7.35 -20.59 -1.26
CA TRP A 93 -7.50 -19.34 -2.03
C TRP A 93 -6.24 -18.49 -2.10
N VAL A 94 -5.49 -18.44 -1.01
CA VAL A 94 -4.30 -17.56 -0.85
C VAL A 94 -3.01 -18.40 -0.83
N GLY A 95 -2.95 -19.39 0.05
CA GLY A 95 -1.76 -20.23 0.26
C GLY A 95 -1.34 -21.02 -0.97
N SER A 96 -2.28 -21.53 -1.76
CA SER A 96 -2.01 -22.30 -2.99
C SER A 96 -1.29 -21.48 -4.07
N LYS A 97 -1.50 -20.16 -4.09
CA LYS A 97 -1.00 -19.23 -5.14
C LYS A 97 -1.54 -19.55 -6.55
N GLU A 98 -2.66 -20.26 -6.66
CA GLU A 98 -3.29 -20.61 -7.91
C GLU A 98 -4.30 -19.57 -8.40
N TYR A 99 -4.80 -18.72 -7.50
CA TYR A 99 -5.80 -17.71 -7.79
C TYR A 99 -5.18 -16.31 -7.95
N THR A 100 -5.72 -15.55 -8.89
CA THR A 100 -5.42 -14.11 -9.00
C THR A 100 -6.14 -13.32 -7.91
N VAL A 101 -5.65 -12.12 -7.60
CA VAL A 101 -6.31 -11.19 -6.65
C VAL A 101 -7.79 -10.99 -6.99
N GLY A 102 -8.14 -10.81 -8.28
CA GLY A 102 -9.54 -10.67 -8.71
C GLY A 102 -10.40 -11.91 -8.45
N GLN A 103 -9.83 -13.11 -8.58
CA GLN A 103 -10.54 -14.36 -8.25
C GLN A 103 -10.72 -14.51 -6.73
N ILE A 104 -9.70 -14.18 -5.94
CA ILE A 104 -9.80 -14.19 -4.47
C ILE A 104 -10.89 -13.21 -4.00
N ASN A 105 -10.95 -11.99 -4.56
CA ASN A 105 -12.01 -11.03 -4.26
C ASN A 105 -13.42 -11.60 -4.53
N GLN A 106 -13.59 -12.31 -5.65
CA GLN A 106 -14.86 -12.96 -5.99
C GLN A 106 -15.22 -14.09 -5.01
N LEU A 107 -14.22 -14.89 -4.59
CA LEU A 107 -14.41 -15.97 -3.63
C LEU A 107 -14.73 -15.46 -2.22
N MET A 108 -14.11 -14.36 -1.79
CA MET A 108 -14.43 -13.69 -0.53
C MET A 108 -15.86 -13.13 -0.50
N GLY A 109 -16.37 -12.66 -1.63
CA GLY A 109 -17.77 -12.31 -1.85
C GLY A 109 -18.26 -11.04 -1.13
N SER A 110 -17.40 -10.31 -0.43
CA SER A 110 -17.72 -9.06 0.27
C SER A 110 -16.60 -8.05 0.18
N THR A 111 -16.94 -6.77 0.21
CA THR A 111 -16.01 -5.64 0.40
C THR A 111 -16.13 -5.04 1.81
N ILE A 112 -17.05 -5.55 2.63
CA ILE A 112 -17.36 -5.06 3.97
C ILE A 112 -16.36 -5.67 4.96
N MET A 113 -15.58 -4.83 5.62
CA MET A 113 -14.50 -5.26 6.52
C MET A 113 -15.03 -6.12 7.68
N SER A 114 -16.16 -5.75 8.29
CA SER A 114 -16.77 -6.48 9.41
C SER A 114 -17.40 -7.84 9.03
N GLU A 115 -17.46 -8.16 7.74
CA GLU A 115 -17.84 -9.49 7.26
C GLU A 115 -16.64 -10.39 6.98
N LEU A 116 -15.44 -9.80 6.97
CA LEU A 116 -14.18 -10.47 6.59
C LEU A 116 -13.19 -10.58 7.75
N MET A 117 -13.23 -9.63 8.68
CA MET A 117 -12.29 -9.50 9.79
C MET A 117 -12.98 -9.58 11.14
N THR A 118 -12.24 -10.02 12.14
CA THR A 118 -12.68 -10.06 13.53
C THR A 118 -12.91 -8.65 14.09
N GLU A 119 -13.77 -8.53 15.11
CA GLU A 119 -14.00 -7.25 15.79
C GLU A 119 -12.70 -6.70 16.41
N ASP A 120 -11.92 -7.56 17.05
CA ASP A 120 -10.65 -7.18 17.68
C ASP A 120 -9.65 -6.59 16.65
N ALA A 121 -9.59 -7.17 15.45
CA ALA A 121 -8.77 -6.63 14.38
C ALA A 121 -9.25 -5.24 13.91
N LEU A 122 -10.57 -5.04 13.86
CA LEU A 122 -11.17 -3.79 13.39
C LEU A 122 -11.16 -2.66 14.43
N THR A 123 -11.06 -2.98 15.71
CA THR A 123 -11.07 -1.99 16.81
C THR A 123 -9.70 -1.74 17.42
N LEU A 124 -8.68 -2.49 17.02
CA LEU A 124 -7.34 -2.51 17.61
C LEU A 124 -7.36 -2.88 19.11
N ASP A 125 -8.35 -3.70 19.52
CA ASP A 125 -8.55 -4.09 20.93
C ASP A 125 -7.78 -5.37 21.33
N SER A 126 -6.87 -5.85 20.48
CA SER A 126 -6.02 -7.01 20.78
C SER A 126 -4.53 -6.70 20.62
N PRO A 127 -3.64 -7.36 21.35
CA PRO A 127 -2.20 -7.22 21.18
C PRO A 127 -1.72 -7.54 19.76
N GLN A 128 -2.41 -8.44 19.05
CA GLN A 128 -2.10 -8.83 17.67
C GLN A 128 -2.49 -7.72 16.70
N ALA A 129 -3.65 -7.09 16.89
CA ALA A 129 -4.10 -5.96 16.07
C ALA A 129 -3.20 -4.73 16.28
N ASP A 130 -2.83 -4.44 17.53
CA ASP A 130 -1.85 -3.38 17.85
C ASP A 130 -0.51 -3.66 17.18
N MET A 131 0.00 -4.90 17.25
CA MET A 131 1.25 -5.29 16.61
C MET A 131 1.17 -5.16 15.09
N LEU A 132 0.06 -5.56 14.47
CA LEU A 132 -0.16 -5.37 13.03
C LEU A 132 -0.08 -3.88 12.67
N TYR A 133 -0.75 -3.03 13.43
CA TYR A 133 -0.76 -1.59 13.20
C TYR A 133 0.65 -0.98 13.30
N GLU A 134 1.41 -1.35 14.33
CA GLU A 134 2.81 -0.92 14.48
C GLU A 134 3.67 -1.35 13.29
N VAL A 135 3.51 -2.59 12.82
CA VAL A 135 4.26 -3.07 11.65
C VAL A 135 3.83 -2.34 10.36
N LEU A 136 2.56 -1.99 10.22
CA LEU A 136 2.09 -1.14 9.11
C LEU A 136 2.73 0.26 9.16
N LEU A 137 2.88 0.84 10.36
CA LEU A 137 3.60 2.12 10.56
C LEU A 137 5.07 2.00 10.15
N TRP A 138 5.77 0.91 10.50
CA TRP A 138 7.17 0.71 10.08
C TRP A 138 7.34 0.59 8.57
N ASN A 139 6.31 0.12 7.88
CA ASN A 139 6.28 0.02 6.41
C ASN A 139 5.76 1.28 5.72
N SER A 140 5.43 2.32 6.48
CA SER A 140 5.00 3.60 5.92
C SER A 140 6.18 4.38 5.37
N ASN A 141 5.95 5.06 4.24
CA ASN A 141 6.90 5.98 3.62
C ASN A 141 6.54 7.46 3.87
N VAL A 142 5.45 7.73 4.60
CA VAL A 142 5.09 9.12 4.94
C VAL A 142 6.05 9.70 5.97
N GLY A 143 6.31 11.01 5.88
CA GLY A 143 7.27 11.69 6.75
C GLY A 143 8.75 11.46 6.40
N TYR A 144 9.05 10.67 5.38
CA TYR A 144 10.42 10.51 4.88
C TYR A 144 10.87 11.77 4.14
N ASP A 145 12.08 12.25 4.48
CA ASP A 145 12.71 13.41 3.85
C ASP A 145 13.43 13.01 2.54
N LEU A 146 12.63 12.79 1.50
CA LEU A 146 13.10 12.37 0.19
C LEU A 146 14.02 13.44 -0.44
N GLN A 147 15.23 13.05 -0.81
CA GLN A 147 16.22 13.96 -1.40
C GLN A 147 16.11 14.02 -2.92
N ALA A 148 15.81 12.89 -3.59
CA ALA A 148 15.69 12.84 -5.04
C ALA A 148 14.53 13.69 -5.56
N PRO A 149 14.66 14.35 -6.72
CA PRO A 149 13.54 14.88 -7.47
C PRO A 149 12.48 13.80 -7.70
N ALA A 150 11.18 14.15 -7.57
CA ALA A 150 10.12 13.17 -7.67
C ALA A 150 8.87 13.68 -8.38
N TYR A 151 8.18 12.73 -9.01
CA TYR A 151 6.84 12.92 -9.56
C TYR A 151 5.91 11.86 -9.02
N PHE A 152 4.83 12.30 -8.38
CA PHE A 152 3.77 11.46 -7.84
C PHE A 152 2.47 11.74 -8.58
N LEU A 153 1.84 10.69 -9.12
CA LEU A 153 0.52 10.79 -9.75
C LEU A 153 -0.50 9.95 -9.00
N HIS A 154 -1.70 10.47 -8.77
CA HIS A 154 -2.81 9.72 -8.24
C HIS A 154 -4.14 10.22 -8.82
N SER A 155 -5.00 9.31 -9.27
CA SER A 155 -6.34 9.67 -9.72
C SER A 155 -7.26 9.98 -8.56
N LEU A 156 -8.08 11.03 -8.71
CA LEU A 156 -9.16 11.35 -7.76
C LEU A 156 -10.29 10.31 -7.77
N GLU A 157 -10.34 9.44 -8.79
CA GLU A 157 -11.33 8.38 -8.97
C GLU A 157 -10.75 6.99 -8.68
N ASP A 158 -9.59 6.91 -8.02
CA ASP A 158 -8.94 5.63 -7.68
C ASP A 158 -9.78 4.86 -6.64
N GLU A 159 -10.33 3.74 -7.06
CA GLU A 159 -11.18 2.85 -6.27
C GLU A 159 -10.39 1.74 -5.55
N VAL A 160 -9.08 1.64 -5.81
CA VAL A 160 -8.21 0.57 -5.33
C VAL A 160 -7.32 1.04 -4.20
N VAL A 161 -6.51 2.07 -4.47
CA VAL A 161 -5.63 2.67 -3.47
C VAL A 161 -6.23 4.01 -3.06
N PRO A 162 -6.66 4.16 -1.79
CA PRO A 162 -7.24 5.42 -1.33
C PRO A 162 -6.31 6.60 -1.58
N LEU A 163 -6.84 7.68 -2.16
CA LEU A 163 -6.10 8.92 -2.45
C LEU A 163 -5.37 9.48 -1.22
N LEU A 164 -5.89 9.18 -0.01
CA LEU A 164 -5.26 9.61 1.25
C LEU A 164 -3.78 9.21 1.34
N ASN A 165 -3.36 8.13 0.69
CA ASN A 165 -1.95 7.71 0.66
C ASN A 165 -1.04 8.79 0.08
N SER A 166 -1.45 9.36 -1.04
CA SER A 166 -0.69 10.44 -1.70
C SER A 166 -0.87 11.79 -0.99
N ILE A 167 -2.04 12.05 -0.42
CA ILE A 167 -2.28 13.26 0.40
C ILE A 167 -1.40 13.22 1.66
N ASN A 168 -1.41 12.12 2.41
CA ASN A 168 -0.59 11.97 3.61
C ASN A 168 0.91 12.06 3.28
N LEU A 169 1.33 11.46 2.15
CA LEU A 169 2.70 11.57 1.70
C LEU A 169 3.08 13.02 1.40
N GLU A 170 2.23 13.76 0.67
CA GLU A 170 2.46 15.18 0.36
C GLU A 170 2.48 16.04 1.62
N GLU A 171 1.48 15.90 2.49
CA GLU A 171 1.33 16.74 3.69
C GLU A 171 2.48 16.54 4.68
N GLN A 172 2.95 15.31 4.84
CA GLN A 172 3.98 14.95 5.82
C GLN A 172 5.41 14.96 5.24
N MET A 173 5.58 15.21 3.95
CA MET A 173 6.91 15.33 3.34
C MET A 173 7.58 16.61 3.84
N PRO A 174 8.78 16.53 4.48
CA PRO A 174 9.44 17.68 5.08
C PRO A 174 9.88 18.72 4.06
N ASP A 175 10.45 18.28 2.94
CA ASP A 175 10.86 19.13 1.84
C ASP A 175 10.15 18.74 0.54
N LYS A 176 9.49 19.72 -0.09
CA LYS A 176 8.75 19.56 -1.36
C LYS A 176 9.46 20.21 -2.55
N GLU A 177 10.65 20.72 -2.37
CA GLU A 177 11.43 21.25 -3.49
C GLU A 177 11.73 20.12 -4.48
N GLU A 178 11.54 20.38 -5.77
CA GLU A 178 11.67 19.39 -6.86
C GLU A 178 10.74 18.17 -6.77
N LYS A 179 9.66 18.22 -5.95
CA LYS A 179 8.62 17.20 -5.89
C LYS A 179 7.33 17.72 -6.51
N THR A 180 6.77 16.95 -7.42
CA THR A 180 5.49 17.25 -8.07
C THR A 180 4.46 16.23 -7.63
N PHE A 181 3.34 16.70 -7.11
CA PHE A 181 2.16 15.90 -6.80
C PHE A 181 1.06 16.27 -7.79
N ASP A 182 0.63 15.29 -8.58
CA ASP A 182 -0.32 15.45 -9.67
C ASP A 182 -1.58 14.63 -9.35
N PHE A 183 -2.60 15.32 -8.86
CA PHE A 183 -3.89 14.76 -8.46
C PHE A 183 -4.98 15.30 -9.36
N ASP A 184 -5.49 14.48 -10.28
CA ASP A 184 -6.54 14.86 -11.21
C ASP A 184 -7.46 13.69 -11.57
N TYR A 185 -8.47 13.91 -12.37
CA TYR A 185 -9.42 12.92 -12.87
C TYR A 185 -8.82 12.12 -14.02
N TYR A 186 -8.02 11.10 -13.66
CA TYR A 186 -7.37 10.20 -14.63
C TYR A 186 -8.15 8.91 -14.87
N GLY A 187 -9.39 8.81 -14.32
CA GLY A 187 -10.20 7.61 -14.35
C GLY A 187 -9.85 6.63 -13.23
N SER A 188 -10.25 5.38 -13.39
CA SER A 188 -10.00 4.29 -12.43
C SER A 188 -8.51 4.07 -12.15
N HIS A 189 -8.20 3.32 -11.10
CA HIS A 189 -6.84 2.93 -10.75
C HIS A 189 -6.03 2.42 -11.95
N MET A 190 -6.62 1.56 -12.76
CA MET A 190 -5.95 1.00 -13.94
C MET A 190 -5.81 2.00 -15.09
N GLU A 191 -6.82 2.84 -15.32
CA GLU A 191 -6.79 3.85 -16.38
C GLU A 191 -5.72 4.91 -16.11
N ALA A 192 -5.55 5.34 -14.87
CA ALA A 192 -4.54 6.31 -14.45
C ALA A 192 -3.09 5.83 -14.68
N SER A 193 -2.87 4.53 -14.81
CA SER A 193 -1.54 3.99 -15.16
C SER A 193 -1.06 4.44 -16.53
N VAL A 194 -1.97 4.74 -17.46
CA VAL A 194 -1.62 5.15 -18.83
C VAL A 194 -1.00 6.54 -18.85
N PRO A 195 -1.64 7.62 -18.35
CA PRO A 195 -1.01 8.92 -18.27
C PRO A 195 0.26 8.93 -17.42
N PHE A 196 0.33 8.12 -16.34
CA PHE A 196 1.54 7.96 -15.55
C PHE A 196 2.71 7.46 -16.42
N VAL A 197 2.54 6.37 -17.15
CA VAL A 197 3.59 5.81 -18.03
C VAL A 197 3.95 6.78 -19.16
N GLN A 198 2.97 7.48 -19.73
CA GLN A 198 3.20 8.50 -20.74
C GLN A 198 4.06 9.66 -20.22
N TYR A 199 3.78 10.15 -19.00
CA TYR A 199 4.58 11.18 -18.37
C TYR A 199 6.02 10.70 -18.15
N VAL A 200 6.21 9.52 -17.56
CA VAL A 200 7.55 8.95 -17.35
C VAL A 200 8.34 8.87 -18.65
N TYR A 201 7.71 8.40 -19.73
CA TYR A 201 8.37 8.25 -21.03
C TYR A 201 8.77 9.61 -21.67
N GLN A 202 7.99 10.65 -21.43
CA GLN A 202 8.26 11.99 -21.98
C GLN A 202 9.35 12.75 -21.20
N ASP A 203 9.52 12.45 -19.93
CA ASP A 203 10.43 13.16 -19.02
C ASP A 203 11.82 12.47 -18.93
N LEU A 204 11.97 11.24 -19.41
CA LEU A 204 13.25 10.50 -19.48
C LEU A 204 14.13 10.97 -20.66
#